data_ecf82f9e697da2898e0cbbed3e114950
#
_entry.id   ecf82f9e697da2898e0cbbed3e114950
#
_cell.length_a   1.000
_cell.length_b   1.000
_cell.length_c   1.000
_cell.angle_alpha   90.00
_cell.angle_beta   90.00
_cell.angle_gamma   90.00
#
_symmetry.space_group_name_H-M   'P 1'
#
loop_
_entity.id
_entity.type
_entity.pdbx_description
1 polymer ?
#
loop_
_entity_poly.entity_id
_entity_poly.type
_entity_poly.pdbx_seq_one_letter_code
_entity_poly.pdbx_strand_id
1 'polypeptide(L)'
;MEETEVKQKKYYITTPIYYPSGKLHIGHSYTTVAADTMARYKRLQGYDVMFLTGTDEHGQKIERIAQKEGVTPKEYVDKIVAGIQDLWQLMKITNDKFIRTTDEEHTKAVQKIFKKLYDKGDIYKSEYEGWYCTPCESFWTETQLKEGKCPDCGREVELTCEESYFFRLSKYQDRLMQYLEEHPDFIQPVSRKNEMINNFIKPGLEDLCVSRTSFKWGIPVSFDQKHVVYVWIDALSNYISALGYLSDNDEKFGRYWPADVHLVGKEIVRFHTIIWPAMLMALGLPLPKQVYGHGWLILEGGKMSKSKGNVVDPVILIEKYGLDAIRYFLLREVPFGSDGVFSNEALIQRINSDLANDLGNLVSRTVAMIQKYFGGELPETMEKNAQDEELIKLVTSMPAKVEQLLDQLQFSTALKEIWKAVSRTNKYIDETTPWILAKDLDQKPRLAQVLYNLSESIRIISILIQPFMPETPEKIWKQMGV
;
A
#
# COMPACT_ATOMS: atom_id res chain seq x y z
N MET A 1 -12.87 23.94 -34.50
CA MET A 1 -12.15 24.00 -33.21
C MET A 1 -12.01 22.54 -32.79
N GLU A 2 -10.81 21.98 -32.95
CA GLU A 2 -10.52 20.66 -32.42
C GLU A 2 -10.54 20.78 -30.89
N GLU A 3 -11.52 20.17 -30.24
CA GLU A 3 -11.47 19.92 -28.81
C GLU A 3 -10.26 19.01 -28.58
N THR A 4 -9.19 19.59 -28.08
CA THR A 4 -8.08 18.84 -27.53
C THR A 4 -8.64 18.07 -26.31
N GLU A 5 -9.01 16.82 -26.50
CA GLU A 5 -9.26 15.90 -25.39
C GLU A 5 -8.07 15.98 -24.43
N VAL A 6 -8.28 16.62 -23.29
CA VAL A 6 -7.28 16.61 -22.20
C VAL A 6 -7.21 15.18 -21.69
N LYS A 7 -6.24 14.42 -22.20
CA LYS A 7 -6.05 13.02 -21.85
C LYS A 7 -5.88 12.95 -20.32
N GLN A 8 -6.84 12.35 -19.64
CA GLN A 8 -6.86 12.19 -18.18
C GLN A 8 -5.52 11.59 -17.71
N LYS A 9 -4.90 12.18 -16.67
CA LYS A 9 -3.67 11.68 -16.08
C LYS A 9 -3.89 10.29 -15.49
N LYS A 10 -2.98 9.36 -15.73
CA LYS A 10 -3.04 8.01 -15.18
C LYS A 10 -2.28 7.91 -13.85
N TYR A 11 -2.68 6.99 -13.00
CA TYR A 11 -1.94 6.62 -11.80
C TYR A 11 -2.07 5.11 -11.56
N TYR A 12 -0.94 4.39 -11.58
CA TYR A 12 -0.90 2.96 -11.33
C TYR A 12 -0.16 2.67 -10.03
N ILE A 13 -0.89 2.16 -9.04
CA ILE A 13 -0.37 1.79 -7.73
C ILE A 13 -0.62 0.31 -7.45
N THR A 14 0.35 -0.34 -6.81
CA THR A 14 0.26 -1.76 -6.46
C THR A 14 0.63 -2.02 -5.01
N THR A 15 0.02 -3.04 -4.41
CA THR A 15 0.55 -3.72 -3.23
C THR A 15 1.44 -4.89 -3.66
N PRO A 16 2.17 -5.55 -2.74
CA PRO A 16 2.61 -6.92 -3.01
C PRO A 16 1.40 -7.82 -3.22
N ILE A 17 1.58 -8.91 -3.94
CA ILE A 17 0.61 -10.01 -3.90
C ILE A 17 0.90 -10.86 -2.68
N TYR A 18 -0.16 -11.15 -1.91
CA TYR A 18 -0.01 -11.76 -0.59
C TYR A 18 0.08 -13.29 -0.66
N TYR A 19 1.03 -13.86 0.09
CA TYR A 19 1.23 -15.30 0.14
C TYR A 19 0.15 -15.97 1.01
N PRO A 20 -0.76 -16.81 0.46
CA PRO A 20 -1.92 -17.33 1.15
C PRO A 20 -1.59 -18.55 1.99
N SER A 21 -0.57 -18.47 2.84
CA SER A 21 -0.22 -19.53 3.79
C SER A 21 -1.06 -19.53 5.07
N GLY A 22 -2.15 -18.77 5.09
CA GLY A 22 -3.10 -18.60 6.18
C GLY A 22 -3.72 -17.21 6.18
N LYS A 23 -4.59 -16.91 7.15
CA LYS A 23 -5.25 -15.60 7.29
C LYS A 23 -4.25 -14.44 7.31
N LEU A 24 -4.62 -13.33 6.71
CA LEU A 24 -3.84 -12.09 6.81
C LEU A 24 -4.00 -11.46 8.21
N HIS A 25 -3.02 -10.66 8.60
CA HIS A 25 -3.00 -9.91 9.86
C HIS A 25 -2.89 -8.41 9.60
N ILE A 26 -2.98 -7.61 10.65
CA ILE A 26 -3.00 -6.15 10.58
C ILE A 26 -1.81 -5.55 9.80
N GLY A 27 -0.65 -6.20 9.77
CA GLY A 27 0.50 -5.77 8.98
C GLY A 27 0.25 -5.81 7.46
N HIS A 28 -0.52 -6.77 6.95
CA HIS A 28 -0.93 -6.80 5.54
C HIS A 28 -1.97 -5.72 5.26
N SER A 29 -2.90 -5.50 6.20
CA SER A 29 -3.88 -4.43 6.13
C SER A 29 -3.22 -3.05 6.06
N TYR A 30 -2.11 -2.86 6.77
CA TYR A 30 -1.34 -1.61 6.75
C TYR A 30 -0.91 -1.21 5.34
N THR A 31 -0.28 -2.13 4.61
CA THR A 31 0.12 -1.90 3.20
C THR A 31 -1.08 -1.60 2.31
N THR A 32 -2.12 -2.43 2.43
CA THR A 32 -3.28 -2.33 1.53
C THR A 32 -4.09 -1.06 1.77
N VAL A 33 -4.26 -0.65 3.03
CA VAL A 33 -4.92 0.62 3.38
C VAL A 33 -4.11 1.82 2.89
N ALA A 34 -2.79 1.78 2.94
CA ALA A 34 -1.94 2.83 2.40
C ALA A 34 -2.12 2.98 0.88
N ALA A 35 -2.10 1.86 0.15
CA ALA A 35 -2.34 1.86 -1.30
C ALA A 35 -3.75 2.36 -1.66
N ASP A 36 -4.76 1.90 -0.93
CA ASP A 36 -6.16 2.32 -1.12
C ASP A 36 -6.34 3.82 -0.84
N THR A 37 -5.70 4.33 0.19
CA THR A 37 -5.74 5.76 0.52
C THR A 37 -5.17 6.60 -0.62
N MET A 38 -4.04 6.20 -1.21
CA MET A 38 -3.48 6.87 -2.38
C MET A 38 -4.38 6.74 -3.61
N ALA A 39 -4.93 5.56 -3.87
CA ALA A 39 -5.86 5.35 -4.98
C ALA A 39 -7.10 6.25 -4.86
N ARG A 40 -7.72 6.31 -3.68
CA ARG A 40 -8.85 7.20 -3.39
C ARG A 40 -8.48 8.67 -3.57
N TYR A 41 -7.33 9.07 -3.04
CA TYR A 41 -6.87 10.46 -3.14
C TYR A 41 -6.62 10.87 -4.59
N LYS A 42 -5.96 10.01 -5.38
CA LYS A 42 -5.72 10.28 -6.80
C LYS A 42 -7.03 10.33 -7.62
N ARG A 43 -8.02 9.50 -7.30
CA ARG A 43 -9.36 9.60 -7.91
C ARG A 43 -10.05 10.92 -7.56
N LEU A 44 -9.94 11.42 -6.32
CA LEU A 44 -10.45 12.75 -5.95
C LEU A 44 -9.77 13.87 -6.76
N GLN A 45 -8.51 13.70 -7.14
CA GLN A 45 -7.79 14.62 -8.02
C GLN A 45 -8.14 14.45 -9.51
N GLY A 46 -9.05 13.54 -9.87
CA GLY A 46 -9.46 13.30 -11.24
C GLY A 46 -8.51 12.42 -12.07
N TYR A 47 -7.59 11.69 -11.43
CA TYR A 47 -6.75 10.71 -12.14
C TYR A 47 -7.55 9.47 -12.54
N ASP A 48 -7.15 8.89 -13.67
CA ASP A 48 -7.52 7.55 -14.08
C ASP A 48 -6.61 6.56 -13.33
N VAL A 49 -7.17 5.92 -12.29
CA VAL A 49 -6.40 5.11 -11.34
C VAL A 49 -6.55 3.64 -11.64
N MET A 50 -5.43 2.93 -11.67
CA MET A 50 -5.35 1.47 -11.60
C MET A 50 -4.74 1.06 -10.27
N PHE A 51 -5.51 0.40 -9.41
CA PHE A 51 -5.04 -0.15 -8.14
C PHE A 51 -5.05 -1.69 -8.20
N LEU A 52 -3.86 -2.28 -8.15
CA LEU A 52 -3.64 -3.72 -8.22
C LEU A 52 -3.26 -4.28 -6.84
N THR A 53 -3.94 -5.34 -6.45
CA THR A 53 -3.55 -6.25 -5.36
C THR A 53 -3.81 -7.69 -5.78
N GLY A 54 -3.44 -8.67 -4.95
CA GLY A 54 -3.68 -10.07 -5.29
C GLY A 54 -2.99 -11.07 -4.38
N THR A 55 -2.84 -12.30 -4.87
CA THR A 55 -2.24 -13.42 -4.13
C THR A 55 -1.18 -14.14 -4.95
N ASP A 56 -0.08 -14.46 -4.26
CA ASP A 56 1.01 -15.31 -4.72
C ASP A 56 0.78 -16.74 -4.22
N GLU A 57 0.31 -17.63 -5.10
CA GLU A 57 -0.32 -18.89 -4.70
C GLU A 57 0.54 -20.13 -4.94
N HIS A 58 1.68 -19.99 -5.60
CA HIS A 58 2.56 -21.08 -5.94
C HIS A 58 3.66 -21.33 -4.88
N GLY A 59 4.40 -22.41 -5.05
CA GLY A 59 5.59 -22.71 -4.25
C GLY A 59 5.45 -23.92 -3.34
N GLN A 60 6.62 -24.41 -2.93
CA GLN A 60 6.75 -25.64 -2.13
C GLN A 60 6.04 -25.57 -0.78
N LYS A 61 6.01 -24.38 -0.17
CA LYS A 61 5.36 -24.20 1.13
C LYS A 61 3.85 -24.43 1.06
N ILE A 62 3.17 -23.92 0.03
CA ILE A 62 1.73 -24.17 -0.20
C ILE A 62 1.49 -25.65 -0.47
N GLU A 63 2.30 -26.28 -1.33
CA GLU A 63 2.20 -27.71 -1.64
C GLU A 63 2.30 -28.56 -0.37
N ARG A 64 3.29 -28.27 0.50
CA ARG A 64 3.47 -28.99 1.79
C ARG A 64 2.30 -28.77 2.77
N ILE A 65 1.74 -27.54 2.84
CA ILE A 65 0.60 -27.26 3.71
C ILE A 65 -0.64 -28.00 3.21
N ALA A 66 -0.94 -27.92 1.92
CA ALA A 66 -2.09 -28.59 1.31
C ALA A 66 -2.01 -30.11 1.51
N GLN A 67 -0.84 -30.70 1.28
CA GLN A 67 -0.60 -32.13 1.53
C GLN A 67 -0.86 -32.52 2.98
N LYS A 68 -0.41 -31.69 3.93
CA LYS A 68 -0.64 -31.92 5.37
C LYS A 68 -2.12 -31.83 5.74
N GLU A 69 -2.89 -30.97 5.08
CA GLU A 69 -4.33 -30.81 5.27
C GLU A 69 -5.16 -31.83 4.47
N GLY A 70 -4.54 -32.66 3.62
CA GLY A 70 -5.21 -33.69 2.83
C GLY A 70 -6.06 -33.12 1.68
N VAL A 71 -5.73 -31.92 1.17
CA VAL A 71 -6.41 -31.25 0.05
C VAL A 71 -5.44 -30.95 -1.07
N THR A 72 -5.96 -30.63 -2.25
CA THR A 72 -5.10 -30.12 -3.33
C THR A 72 -4.61 -28.70 -3.04
N PRO A 73 -3.43 -28.29 -3.54
CA PRO A 73 -2.95 -26.91 -3.40
C PRO A 73 -3.97 -25.89 -3.89
N LYS A 74 -4.69 -26.18 -4.99
CA LYS A 74 -5.72 -25.27 -5.54
C LYS A 74 -6.90 -25.09 -4.57
N GLU A 75 -7.42 -26.16 -4.02
CA GLU A 75 -8.51 -26.10 -3.02
C GLU A 75 -8.08 -25.34 -1.77
N TYR A 76 -6.83 -25.54 -1.33
CA TYR A 76 -6.28 -24.84 -0.18
C TYR A 76 -6.23 -23.31 -0.45
N VAL A 77 -5.62 -22.89 -1.56
CA VAL A 77 -5.49 -21.45 -1.86
C VAL A 77 -6.83 -20.80 -2.15
N ASP A 78 -7.77 -21.48 -2.82
CA ASP A 78 -9.11 -20.95 -3.08
C ASP A 78 -9.85 -20.58 -1.79
N LYS A 79 -9.75 -21.42 -0.75
CA LYS A 79 -10.33 -21.15 0.56
C LYS A 79 -9.70 -19.94 1.25
N ILE A 80 -8.37 -19.83 1.21
CA ILE A 80 -7.67 -18.70 1.85
C ILE A 80 -7.91 -17.40 1.10
N VAL A 81 -7.89 -17.43 -0.23
CA VAL A 81 -8.12 -16.27 -1.08
C VAL A 81 -9.52 -15.69 -0.90
N ALA A 82 -10.55 -16.54 -0.77
CA ALA A 82 -11.90 -16.07 -0.45
C ALA A 82 -11.91 -15.23 0.83
N GLY A 83 -11.27 -15.70 1.90
CA GLY A 83 -11.16 -14.95 3.15
C GLY A 83 -10.35 -13.65 3.03
N ILE A 84 -9.36 -13.58 2.11
CA ILE A 84 -8.63 -12.33 1.82
C ILE A 84 -9.54 -11.33 1.10
N GLN A 85 -10.32 -11.79 0.12
CA GLN A 85 -11.27 -10.94 -0.59
C GLN A 85 -12.36 -10.41 0.34
N ASP A 86 -12.90 -11.25 1.23
CA ASP A 86 -13.85 -10.84 2.27
C ASP A 86 -13.27 -9.75 3.18
N LEU A 87 -11.99 -9.90 3.58
CA LEU A 87 -11.30 -8.90 4.38
C LEU A 87 -11.18 -7.56 3.61
N TRP A 88 -10.82 -7.59 2.32
CA TRP A 88 -10.73 -6.35 1.52
C TRP A 88 -12.08 -5.68 1.33
N GLN A 89 -13.16 -6.46 1.20
CA GLN A 89 -14.53 -5.91 1.18
C GLN A 89 -14.88 -5.26 2.52
N LEU A 90 -14.61 -5.94 3.65
CA LEU A 90 -14.83 -5.40 5.00
C LEU A 90 -14.05 -4.09 5.21
N MET A 91 -12.83 -4.02 4.69
CA MET A 91 -11.98 -2.84 4.79
C MET A 91 -12.28 -1.75 3.75
N LYS A 92 -13.26 -1.98 2.88
CA LYS A 92 -13.65 -1.09 1.77
C LYS A 92 -12.47 -0.74 0.86
N ILE A 93 -11.62 -1.72 0.56
CA ILE A 93 -10.51 -1.57 -0.39
C ILE A 93 -11.06 -1.44 -1.80
N THR A 94 -10.58 -0.45 -2.54
CA THR A 94 -11.08 -0.07 -3.87
C THR A 94 -10.16 -0.50 -5.01
N ASN A 95 -9.59 -1.70 -4.91
CA ASN A 95 -8.75 -2.24 -5.97
C ASN A 95 -9.55 -2.47 -7.26
N ASP A 96 -8.95 -2.12 -8.39
CA ASP A 96 -9.53 -2.30 -9.72
C ASP A 96 -9.28 -3.72 -10.26
N LYS A 97 -8.20 -4.35 -9.80
CA LYS A 97 -7.88 -5.74 -10.13
C LYS A 97 -7.36 -6.47 -8.89
N PHE A 98 -7.88 -7.67 -8.69
CA PHE A 98 -7.33 -8.67 -7.78
C PHE A 98 -6.75 -9.80 -8.65
N ILE A 99 -5.42 -9.92 -8.72
CA ILE A 99 -4.76 -10.95 -9.51
C ILE A 99 -4.42 -12.16 -8.64
N ARG A 100 -4.56 -13.34 -9.23
CA ARG A 100 -4.10 -14.61 -8.67
C ARG A 100 -3.01 -15.18 -9.55
N THR A 101 -1.91 -15.64 -8.98
CA THR A 101 -0.87 -16.27 -9.82
C THR A 101 -1.34 -17.58 -10.43
N THR A 102 -2.46 -18.15 -9.95
CA THR A 102 -3.15 -19.31 -10.56
C THR A 102 -4.09 -18.94 -11.70
N ASP A 103 -4.29 -17.65 -12.02
CA ASP A 103 -5.07 -17.25 -13.18
C ASP A 103 -4.41 -17.72 -14.47
N GLU A 104 -5.21 -18.23 -15.40
CA GLU A 104 -4.71 -18.79 -16.65
C GLU A 104 -3.96 -17.77 -17.52
N GLU A 105 -4.47 -16.53 -17.57
CA GLU A 105 -3.84 -15.44 -18.31
C GLU A 105 -2.46 -15.08 -17.73
N HIS A 106 -2.36 -15.07 -16.38
CA HIS A 106 -1.08 -14.86 -15.71
C HIS A 106 -0.09 -16.00 -16.03
N THR A 107 -0.53 -17.23 -15.90
CA THR A 107 0.28 -18.43 -16.24
C THR A 107 0.84 -18.34 -17.66
N LYS A 108 0.00 -18.03 -18.65
CA LYS A 108 0.42 -17.86 -20.05
C LYS A 108 1.42 -16.72 -20.23
N ALA A 109 1.19 -15.59 -19.55
CA ALA A 109 2.10 -14.44 -19.60
C ALA A 109 3.48 -14.79 -19.03
N VAL A 110 3.54 -15.44 -17.87
CA VAL A 110 4.80 -15.89 -17.25
C VAL A 110 5.56 -16.87 -18.12
N GLN A 111 4.86 -17.85 -18.74
CA GLN A 111 5.49 -18.77 -19.67
C GLN A 111 6.10 -18.06 -20.88
N LYS A 112 5.39 -17.07 -21.45
CA LYS A 112 5.90 -16.26 -22.57
C LYS A 112 7.09 -15.39 -22.14
N ILE A 113 7.04 -14.79 -20.94
CA ILE A 113 8.14 -14.00 -20.36
C ILE A 113 9.39 -14.89 -20.21
N PHE A 114 9.24 -16.05 -19.57
CA PHE A 114 10.35 -16.99 -19.36
C PHE A 114 10.99 -17.43 -20.67
N LYS A 115 10.14 -17.82 -21.64
CA LYS A 115 10.62 -18.21 -22.97
C LYS A 115 11.33 -17.06 -23.70
N LYS A 116 10.79 -15.84 -23.65
CA LYS A 116 11.41 -14.66 -24.27
C LYS A 116 12.80 -14.37 -23.68
N LEU A 117 12.95 -14.49 -22.38
CA LEU A 117 14.24 -14.31 -21.70
C LEU A 117 15.22 -15.45 -22.05
N TYR A 118 14.73 -16.68 -22.17
CA TYR A 118 15.52 -17.83 -22.60
C TYR A 118 16.01 -17.68 -24.05
N ASP A 119 15.12 -17.34 -24.98
CA ASP A 119 15.45 -17.14 -26.40
C ASP A 119 16.48 -16.01 -26.61
N LYS A 120 16.50 -15.01 -25.73
CA LYS A 120 17.50 -13.93 -25.71
C LYS A 120 18.84 -14.32 -25.08
N GLY A 121 18.94 -15.51 -24.46
CA GLY A 121 20.10 -15.94 -23.71
C GLY A 121 20.28 -15.25 -22.35
N ASP A 122 19.26 -14.55 -21.85
CA ASP A 122 19.22 -13.99 -20.50
C ASP A 122 18.84 -15.04 -19.45
N ILE A 123 18.24 -16.15 -19.88
CA ILE A 123 18.05 -17.36 -19.08
C ILE A 123 18.85 -18.50 -19.75
N TYR A 124 19.54 -19.29 -18.94
CA TYR A 124 20.32 -20.44 -19.38
C TYR A 124 20.20 -21.61 -18.40
N LYS A 125 20.48 -22.83 -18.82
CA LYS A 125 20.41 -24.04 -18.01
C LYS A 125 21.76 -24.38 -17.43
N SER A 126 21.81 -24.73 -16.13
CA SER A 126 23.01 -25.16 -15.43
C SER A 126 22.64 -26.04 -14.22
N GLU A 127 23.64 -26.62 -13.59
CA GLU A 127 23.47 -27.29 -12.30
C GLU A 127 23.57 -26.27 -11.18
N TYR A 128 22.68 -26.37 -10.21
CA TYR A 128 22.66 -25.53 -9.02
C TYR A 128 22.98 -26.35 -7.78
N GLU A 129 23.92 -25.86 -7.01
CA GLU A 129 24.18 -26.28 -5.64
C GLU A 129 24.12 -25.06 -4.73
N GLY A 130 23.23 -25.07 -3.74
CA GLY A 130 23.06 -23.93 -2.85
C GLY A 130 22.09 -24.20 -1.72
N TRP A 131 22.04 -23.29 -0.77
CA TRP A 131 21.23 -23.38 0.42
C TRP A 131 19.85 -22.76 0.21
N TYR A 132 18.81 -23.55 0.34
CA TYR A 132 17.42 -23.10 0.15
C TYR A 132 16.66 -22.98 1.47
N CYS A 133 16.06 -21.81 1.68
CA CYS A 133 15.14 -21.57 2.80
C CYS A 133 13.71 -21.75 2.35
N THR A 134 13.07 -22.89 2.68
CA THR A 134 11.67 -23.15 2.32
C THR A 134 10.67 -22.12 2.87
N PRO A 135 10.81 -21.61 4.13
CA PRO A 135 9.89 -20.60 4.64
C PRO A 135 9.95 -19.23 3.94
N CYS A 136 11.13 -18.84 3.43
CA CYS A 136 11.34 -17.57 2.72
C CYS A 136 11.30 -17.75 1.20
N GLU A 137 11.33 -19.01 0.73
CA GLU A 137 11.45 -19.38 -0.68
C GLU A 137 12.61 -18.67 -1.39
N SER A 138 13.77 -18.62 -0.68
CA SER A 138 14.96 -17.90 -1.11
C SER A 138 16.18 -18.80 -1.12
N PHE A 139 17.03 -18.60 -2.14
CA PHE A 139 18.33 -19.24 -2.24
C PHE A 139 19.41 -18.38 -1.61
N TRP A 140 20.43 -19.04 -1.03
CA TRP A 140 21.57 -18.43 -0.39
C TRP A 140 22.83 -19.19 -0.75
N THR A 141 23.92 -18.45 -0.95
CA THR A 141 25.27 -19.04 -0.97
C THR A 141 25.71 -19.32 0.47
N GLU A 142 26.68 -20.22 0.65
CA GLU A 142 27.22 -20.52 1.98
C GLU A 142 27.74 -19.27 2.71
N THR A 143 28.35 -18.36 1.96
CA THR A 143 28.90 -17.11 2.49
C THR A 143 27.81 -16.11 2.95
N GLN A 144 26.59 -16.24 2.45
CA GLN A 144 25.45 -15.39 2.82
C GLN A 144 24.74 -15.87 4.06
N LEU A 145 24.94 -17.13 4.47
CA LEU A 145 24.31 -17.67 5.67
C LEU A 145 24.83 -16.98 6.93
N LYS A 146 23.95 -16.82 7.91
CA LYS A 146 24.29 -16.34 9.26
C LYS A 146 24.26 -17.52 10.20
N GLU A 147 25.41 -17.91 10.70
CA GLU A 147 25.57 -19.10 11.60
C GLU A 147 24.95 -20.38 11.00
N GLY A 148 25.10 -20.58 9.67
CA GLY A 148 24.56 -21.72 8.96
C GLY A 148 23.04 -21.65 8.71
N LYS A 149 22.38 -20.50 8.94
CA LYS A 149 20.93 -20.31 8.85
C LYS A 149 20.57 -19.22 7.85
N CYS A 150 19.31 -19.19 7.46
CA CYS A 150 18.75 -18.16 6.59
C CYS A 150 18.95 -16.76 7.19
N PRO A 151 19.61 -15.82 6.48
CA PRO A 151 19.88 -14.49 7.00
C PRO A 151 18.61 -13.64 7.18
N ASP A 152 17.52 -13.96 6.46
CA ASP A 152 16.26 -13.21 6.52
C ASP A 152 15.38 -13.63 7.70
N CYS A 153 15.27 -14.95 7.97
CA CYS A 153 14.33 -15.45 8.98
C CYS A 153 14.96 -16.25 10.11
N GLY A 154 16.28 -16.51 10.07
CA GLY A 154 17.03 -17.26 11.09
C GLY A 154 16.70 -18.75 11.17
N ARG A 155 15.95 -19.31 10.20
CA ARG A 155 15.58 -20.74 10.17
C ARG A 155 16.63 -21.58 9.46
N GLU A 156 16.57 -22.88 9.69
CA GLU A 156 17.42 -23.87 9.01
C GLU A 156 17.20 -23.78 7.48
N VAL A 157 18.26 -24.05 6.74
CA VAL A 157 18.29 -24.12 5.27
C VAL A 157 18.69 -25.52 4.82
N GLU A 158 18.24 -25.93 3.65
CA GLU A 158 18.51 -27.25 3.07
C GLU A 158 19.47 -27.08 1.89
N LEU A 159 20.57 -27.86 1.87
CA LEU A 159 21.46 -27.90 0.70
C LEU A 159 20.70 -28.56 -0.45
N THR A 160 20.58 -27.88 -1.56
CA THR A 160 19.87 -28.33 -2.74
C THR A 160 20.84 -28.41 -3.93
N CYS A 161 20.88 -29.57 -4.58
CA CYS A 161 21.61 -29.76 -5.82
C CYS A 161 20.61 -30.26 -6.88
N GLU A 162 20.35 -29.43 -7.89
CA GLU A 162 19.41 -29.78 -8.97
C GLU A 162 19.78 -29.06 -10.28
N GLU A 163 19.44 -29.67 -11.41
CA GLU A 163 19.46 -28.99 -12.70
C GLU A 163 18.42 -27.86 -12.68
N SER A 164 18.81 -26.65 -13.03
CA SER A 164 17.97 -25.46 -12.95
C SER A 164 18.25 -24.49 -14.07
N TYR A 165 17.29 -23.61 -14.34
CA TYR A 165 17.49 -22.44 -15.19
C TYR A 165 17.95 -21.25 -14.32
N PHE A 166 18.83 -20.44 -14.90
CA PHE A 166 19.41 -19.26 -14.26
C PHE A 166 19.13 -18.01 -15.08
N PHE A 167 18.72 -16.94 -14.42
CA PHE A 167 18.65 -15.61 -14.99
C PHE A 167 19.98 -14.88 -14.80
N ARG A 168 20.55 -14.33 -15.88
CA ARG A 168 21.81 -13.57 -15.86
C ARG A 168 21.66 -12.23 -15.14
N LEU A 169 21.36 -12.26 -13.85
CA LEU A 169 21.16 -11.06 -13.04
C LEU A 169 22.44 -10.21 -12.99
N SER A 170 23.62 -10.85 -12.90
CA SER A 170 24.92 -10.20 -12.91
C SER A 170 25.16 -9.30 -14.11
N LYS A 171 24.63 -9.67 -15.30
CA LYS A 171 24.71 -8.87 -16.54
C LYS A 171 24.09 -7.47 -16.41
N TYR A 172 23.13 -7.31 -15.52
CA TYR A 172 22.34 -6.07 -15.36
C TYR A 172 22.86 -5.17 -14.24
N GLN A 173 23.89 -5.56 -13.50
CA GLN A 173 24.40 -4.82 -12.35
C GLN A 173 24.77 -3.38 -12.66
N ASP A 174 25.63 -3.16 -13.66
CA ASP A 174 26.13 -1.82 -13.97
C ASP A 174 25.00 -0.91 -14.47
N ARG A 175 24.12 -1.47 -15.30
CA ARG A 175 22.95 -0.74 -15.80
C ARG A 175 21.98 -0.39 -14.68
N LEU A 176 21.81 -1.27 -13.70
CA LEU A 176 20.99 -1.03 -12.53
C LEU A 176 21.60 0.07 -11.65
N MET A 177 22.92 0.02 -11.41
CA MET A 177 23.61 1.06 -10.66
C MET A 177 23.49 2.43 -11.31
N GLN A 178 23.74 2.51 -12.62
CA GLN A 178 23.56 3.75 -13.38
C GLN A 178 22.12 4.28 -13.26
N TYR A 179 21.12 3.41 -13.39
CA TYR A 179 19.72 3.81 -13.24
C TYR A 179 19.42 4.39 -11.84
N LEU A 180 19.96 3.78 -10.78
CA LEU A 180 19.77 4.25 -9.40
C LEU A 180 20.46 5.61 -9.13
N GLU A 181 21.53 5.92 -9.85
CA GLU A 181 22.21 7.22 -9.79
C GLU A 181 21.40 8.29 -10.52
N GLU A 182 20.91 7.98 -11.71
CA GLU A 182 20.09 8.88 -12.53
C GLU A 182 18.68 9.12 -11.96
N HIS A 183 18.15 8.17 -11.15
CA HIS A 183 16.80 8.22 -10.57
C HIS A 183 16.86 8.10 -9.04
N PRO A 184 17.27 9.17 -8.32
CA PRO A 184 17.50 9.13 -6.88
C PRO A 184 16.25 8.75 -6.07
N ASP A 185 15.06 9.01 -6.60
CA ASP A 185 13.77 8.76 -5.93
C ASP A 185 13.15 7.39 -6.26
N PHE A 186 13.81 6.57 -7.08
CA PHE A 186 13.30 5.27 -7.49
C PHE A 186 13.09 4.35 -6.29
N ILE A 187 14.01 4.32 -5.32
CA ILE A 187 13.88 3.52 -4.08
C ILE A 187 13.67 4.47 -2.90
N GLN A 188 12.53 4.34 -2.25
CA GLN A 188 12.19 5.12 -1.06
C GLN A 188 11.79 4.20 0.11
N PRO A 189 12.02 4.62 1.36
CA PRO A 189 12.85 5.75 1.78
C PRO A 189 14.34 5.54 1.44
N VAL A 190 15.12 6.62 1.48
CA VAL A 190 16.56 6.61 1.13
C VAL A 190 17.37 5.57 1.90
N SER A 191 16.97 5.26 3.14
CA SER A 191 17.59 4.19 3.92
C SER A 191 17.53 2.83 3.23
N ARG A 192 16.43 2.53 2.53
CA ARG A 192 16.27 1.29 1.75
C ARG A 192 17.15 1.30 0.50
N LYS A 193 17.25 2.45 -0.18
CA LYS A 193 18.19 2.62 -1.31
C LYS A 193 19.63 2.29 -0.88
N ASN A 194 20.07 2.89 0.21
CA ASN A 194 21.43 2.69 0.73
C ASN A 194 21.67 1.22 1.14
N GLU A 195 20.69 0.57 1.75
CA GLU A 195 20.74 -0.84 2.11
C GLU A 195 20.91 -1.72 0.86
N MET A 196 20.09 -1.51 -0.17
CA MET A 196 20.15 -2.29 -1.42
C MET A 196 21.51 -2.12 -2.13
N ILE A 197 21.98 -0.89 -2.23
CA ILE A 197 23.26 -0.61 -2.90
C ILE A 197 24.42 -1.24 -2.13
N ASN A 198 24.50 -1.01 -0.81
CA ASN A 198 25.68 -1.40 -0.03
C ASN A 198 25.71 -2.91 0.27
N ASN A 199 24.55 -3.53 0.54
CA ASN A 199 24.52 -4.92 1.00
C ASN A 199 24.35 -5.93 -0.14
N PHE A 200 23.80 -5.51 -1.30
CA PHE A 200 23.47 -6.44 -2.38
C PHE A 200 24.16 -6.10 -3.71
N ILE A 201 24.16 -4.83 -4.15
CA ILE A 201 24.64 -4.50 -5.49
C ILE A 201 26.17 -4.34 -5.50
N LYS A 202 26.73 -3.56 -4.57
CA LYS A 202 28.20 -3.34 -4.50
C LYS A 202 29.04 -4.61 -4.27
N PRO A 203 28.58 -5.59 -3.47
CA PRO A 203 29.30 -6.85 -3.34
C PRO A 203 29.38 -7.67 -4.63
N GLY A 204 28.55 -7.39 -5.60
CA GLY A 204 28.41 -8.10 -6.87
C GLY A 204 27.12 -8.92 -6.91
N LEU A 205 26.34 -8.75 -8.00
CA LEU A 205 25.15 -9.56 -8.23
C LEU A 205 25.55 -10.90 -8.88
N GLU A 206 25.03 -11.97 -8.32
CA GLU A 206 25.17 -13.33 -8.87
C GLU A 206 23.95 -13.70 -9.71
N ASP A 207 24.11 -14.60 -10.67
CA ASP A 207 23.02 -15.11 -11.48
C ASP A 207 22.00 -15.84 -10.60
N LEU A 208 20.71 -15.61 -10.87
CA LEU A 208 19.62 -16.08 -10.04
C LEU A 208 19.06 -17.39 -10.58
N CYS A 209 18.99 -18.44 -9.75
CA CYS A 209 18.22 -19.65 -10.06
C CYS A 209 16.73 -19.31 -10.20
N VAL A 210 16.14 -19.63 -11.34
CA VAL A 210 14.76 -19.24 -11.72
C VAL A 210 13.84 -20.40 -12.07
N SER A 211 14.25 -21.63 -11.79
CA SER A 211 13.37 -22.81 -11.90
C SER A 211 13.67 -23.83 -10.83
N ARG A 212 12.70 -24.70 -10.57
CA ARG A 212 12.78 -25.80 -9.62
C ARG A 212 12.25 -27.09 -10.21
N THR A 213 12.80 -28.22 -9.77
CA THR A 213 12.32 -29.57 -10.10
C THR A 213 11.82 -30.34 -8.88
N SER A 214 12.12 -29.84 -7.67
CA SER A 214 11.86 -30.52 -6.38
C SER A 214 10.41 -30.46 -5.93
N PHE A 215 9.54 -29.68 -6.57
CA PHE A 215 8.10 -29.60 -6.33
C PHE A 215 7.35 -29.34 -7.64
N LYS A 216 6.01 -29.53 -7.63
CA LYS A 216 5.18 -29.41 -8.84
C LYS A 216 4.19 -28.26 -8.81
N TRP A 217 3.88 -27.71 -7.64
CA TRP A 217 2.93 -26.63 -7.52
C TRP A 217 3.56 -25.29 -7.91
N GLY A 218 3.50 -24.98 -9.20
CA GLY A 218 4.05 -23.78 -9.83
C GLY A 218 3.71 -23.75 -11.30
N ILE A 219 4.11 -22.68 -11.99
CA ILE A 219 3.91 -22.55 -13.44
C ILE A 219 4.96 -23.41 -14.17
N PRO A 220 4.57 -24.41 -14.95
CA PRO A 220 5.53 -25.22 -15.68
C PRO A 220 6.23 -24.41 -16.78
N VAL A 221 7.54 -24.61 -16.95
CA VAL A 221 8.30 -24.05 -18.08
C VAL A 221 7.76 -24.66 -19.36
N SER A 222 7.27 -23.83 -20.30
CA SER A 222 6.49 -24.28 -21.46
C SER A 222 7.23 -25.24 -22.40
N PHE A 223 8.57 -25.15 -22.46
CA PHE A 223 9.44 -26.00 -23.33
C PHE A 223 10.20 -27.06 -22.51
N ASP A 224 10.09 -27.10 -21.18
CA ASP A 224 10.71 -28.10 -20.31
C ASP A 224 9.86 -28.34 -19.06
N GLN A 225 8.82 -29.15 -19.19
CA GLN A 225 7.80 -29.37 -18.16
C GLN A 225 8.31 -30.10 -16.90
N LYS A 226 9.57 -30.53 -16.86
CA LYS A 226 10.18 -31.02 -15.62
C LYS A 226 10.42 -29.90 -14.62
N HIS A 227 10.55 -28.67 -15.11
CA HIS A 227 10.80 -27.48 -14.31
C HIS A 227 9.54 -26.67 -14.09
N VAL A 228 9.37 -26.14 -12.90
CA VAL A 228 8.43 -25.05 -12.59
C VAL A 228 9.19 -23.75 -12.45
N VAL A 229 8.57 -22.65 -12.87
CA VAL A 229 9.15 -21.30 -12.74
C VAL A 229 9.32 -20.97 -11.26
N TYR A 230 10.46 -20.38 -10.91
CA TYR A 230 10.74 -19.92 -9.57
C TYR A 230 9.75 -18.83 -9.14
N VAL A 231 9.29 -18.93 -7.90
CA VAL A 231 8.17 -18.14 -7.37
C VAL A 231 8.33 -16.62 -7.56
N TRP A 232 9.55 -16.07 -7.46
CA TRP A 232 9.74 -14.63 -7.64
C TRP A 232 9.65 -14.15 -9.08
N ILE A 233 10.03 -14.97 -10.07
CA ILE A 233 9.77 -14.64 -11.49
C ILE A 233 8.26 -14.66 -11.76
N ASP A 234 7.59 -15.67 -11.23
CA ASP A 234 6.13 -15.79 -11.26
C ASP A 234 5.49 -14.57 -10.57
N ALA A 235 5.78 -14.36 -9.30
CA ALA A 235 5.17 -13.32 -8.50
C ALA A 235 5.40 -11.90 -9.08
N LEU A 236 6.64 -11.54 -9.44
CA LEU A 236 6.95 -10.20 -9.95
C LEU A 236 6.27 -9.89 -11.29
N SER A 237 6.06 -10.91 -12.12
CA SER A 237 5.38 -10.75 -13.41
C SER A 237 3.92 -10.31 -13.28
N ASN A 238 3.31 -10.42 -12.09
CA ASN A 238 1.93 -10.03 -11.86
C ASN A 238 1.65 -8.57 -12.23
N TYR A 239 2.61 -7.68 -11.98
CA TYR A 239 2.46 -6.23 -12.19
C TYR A 239 2.23 -5.84 -13.65
N ILE A 240 2.65 -6.65 -14.58
CA ILE A 240 2.44 -6.45 -16.03
C ILE A 240 1.41 -7.41 -16.61
N SER A 241 1.35 -8.66 -16.13
CA SER A 241 0.35 -9.62 -16.61
C SER A 241 -1.07 -9.20 -16.25
N ALA A 242 -1.28 -8.58 -15.08
CA ALA A 242 -2.57 -8.02 -14.66
C ALA A 242 -3.09 -6.92 -15.61
N LEU A 243 -2.19 -6.30 -16.38
CA LEU A 243 -2.50 -5.30 -17.39
C LEU A 243 -2.62 -5.89 -18.80
N GLY A 244 -2.45 -7.21 -18.96
CA GLY A 244 -2.54 -7.91 -20.23
C GLY A 244 -1.24 -7.97 -21.05
N TYR A 245 -0.07 -7.73 -20.44
CA TYR A 245 1.21 -7.85 -21.15
C TYR A 245 1.38 -9.24 -21.78
N LEU A 246 1.71 -9.27 -23.07
CA LEU A 246 1.82 -10.50 -23.91
C LEU A 246 0.51 -11.28 -24.06
N SER A 247 -0.65 -10.68 -23.78
CA SER A 247 -1.97 -11.23 -24.12
C SER A 247 -2.51 -10.61 -25.41
N ASP A 248 -3.68 -11.09 -25.86
CA ASP A 248 -4.37 -10.52 -27.02
C ASP A 248 -5.06 -9.18 -26.70
N ASN A 249 -5.15 -8.81 -25.43
CA ASN A 249 -5.70 -7.54 -24.95
C ASN A 249 -4.71 -6.86 -24.01
N ASP A 250 -3.84 -6.02 -24.57
CA ASP A 250 -2.79 -5.28 -23.87
C ASP A 250 -3.08 -3.77 -23.74
N GLU A 251 -4.30 -3.34 -24.00
CA GLU A 251 -4.69 -1.91 -23.91
C GLU A 251 -4.38 -1.31 -22.54
N LYS A 252 -4.68 -2.04 -21.47
CA LYS A 252 -4.37 -1.59 -20.09
C LYS A 252 -2.86 -1.49 -19.87
N PHE A 253 -2.08 -2.40 -20.44
CA PHE A 253 -0.63 -2.31 -20.35
C PHE A 253 -0.11 -1.04 -21.03
N GLY A 254 -0.56 -0.76 -22.26
CA GLY A 254 -0.24 0.48 -22.97
C GLY A 254 -0.70 1.76 -22.23
N ARG A 255 -1.81 1.68 -21.48
CA ARG A 255 -2.38 2.81 -20.73
C ARG A 255 -1.66 3.06 -19.42
N TYR A 256 -1.44 2.04 -18.57
CA TYR A 256 -1.03 2.20 -17.18
C TYR A 256 0.44 1.94 -16.92
N TRP A 257 1.13 1.08 -17.72
CA TRP A 257 2.54 0.85 -17.50
C TRP A 257 3.40 2.04 -17.97
N PRO A 258 4.48 2.44 -17.28
CA PRO A 258 5.00 1.90 -16.04
C PRO A 258 4.17 2.30 -14.82
N ALA A 259 4.25 1.48 -13.75
CA ALA A 259 3.64 1.79 -12.47
C ALA A 259 4.20 3.09 -11.88
N ASP A 260 3.34 3.87 -11.23
CA ASP A 260 3.76 5.07 -10.52
C ASP A 260 4.40 4.69 -9.18
N VAL A 261 3.80 3.73 -8.45
CA VAL A 261 4.33 3.25 -7.17
C VAL A 261 4.08 1.76 -6.97
N HIS A 262 5.13 1.03 -6.62
CA HIS A 262 5.04 -0.27 -5.97
C HIS A 262 5.21 -0.08 -4.46
N LEU A 263 4.15 -0.28 -3.67
CA LEU A 263 4.23 -0.30 -2.22
C LEU A 263 4.57 -1.70 -1.75
N VAL A 264 5.64 -1.87 -0.98
CA VAL A 264 6.09 -3.18 -0.51
C VAL A 264 6.58 -3.09 0.94
N GLY A 265 6.49 -4.18 1.68
CA GLY A 265 7.16 -4.30 2.96
C GLY A 265 8.68 -4.32 2.79
N LYS A 266 9.41 -3.79 3.76
CA LYS A 266 10.88 -3.68 3.69
C LYS A 266 11.60 -5.01 3.44
N GLU A 267 10.98 -6.14 3.83
CA GLU A 267 11.54 -7.49 3.67
C GLU A 267 11.62 -7.96 2.22
N ILE A 268 10.83 -7.37 1.32
CA ILE A 268 10.79 -7.75 -0.10
C ILE A 268 11.29 -6.65 -1.05
N VAL A 269 11.84 -5.57 -0.49
CA VAL A 269 12.42 -4.47 -1.28
C VAL A 269 13.49 -4.99 -2.25
N ARG A 270 14.33 -5.94 -1.83
CA ARG A 270 15.38 -6.52 -2.67
C ARG A 270 14.83 -7.10 -3.99
N PHE A 271 13.74 -7.82 -3.92
CA PHE A 271 13.13 -8.45 -5.10
C PHE A 271 12.55 -7.40 -6.06
N HIS A 272 11.98 -6.32 -5.53
CA HIS A 272 11.34 -5.26 -6.30
C HIS A 272 12.29 -4.19 -6.83
N THR A 273 13.50 -4.10 -6.29
CA THR A 273 14.48 -3.06 -6.66
C THR A 273 15.72 -3.59 -7.34
N ILE A 274 15.92 -4.90 -7.33
CA ILE A 274 17.07 -5.58 -7.98
C ILE A 274 16.55 -6.55 -9.06
N ILE A 275 15.80 -7.59 -8.66
CA ILE A 275 15.38 -8.65 -9.58
C ILE A 275 14.35 -8.10 -10.58
N TRP A 276 13.31 -7.42 -10.11
CA TRP A 276 12.27 -6.89 -10.97
C TRP A 276 12.78 -5.87 -12.01
N PRO A 277 13.58 -4.87 -11.63
CA PRO A 277 14.20 -3.98 -12.61
C PRO A 277 15.08 -4.70 -13.63
N ALA A 278 15.89 -5.66 -13.20
CA ALA A 278 16.72 -6.44 -14.12
C ALA A 278 15.88 -7.24 -15.11
N MET A 279 14.78 -7.87 -14.67
CA MET A 279 13.84 -8.56 -15.56
C MET A 279 13.21 -7.59 -16.58
N LEU A 280 12.76 -6.41 -16.14
CA LEU A 280 12.19 -5.40 -17.03
C LEU A 280 13.22 -4.88 -18.04
N MET A 281 14.46 -4.64 -17.61
CA MET A 281 15.56 -4.29 -18.52
C MET A 281 15.82 -5.37 -19.55
N ALA A 282 15.78 -6.66 -19.15
CA ALA A 282 15.93 -7.80 -20.03
C ALA A 282 14.78 -7.91 -21.04
N LEU A 283 13.56 -7.58 -20.62
CA LEU A 283 12.39 -7.53 -21.48
C LEU A 283 12.34 -6.31 -22.40
N GLY A 284 13.19 -5.29 -22.15
CA GLY A 284 13.17 -4.02 -22.87
C GLY A 284 12.01 -3.10 -22.46
N LEU A 285 11.52 -3.23 -21.22
CA LEU A 285 10.41 -2.48 -20.69
C LEU A 285 10.89 -1.33 -19.78
N PRO A 286 10.14 -0.22 -19.71
CA PRO A 286 10.42 0.84 -18.75
C PRO A 286 10.23 0.33 -17.32
N LEU A 287 11.00 0.90 -16.39
CA LEU A 287 10.91 0.58 -14.97
C LEU A 287 9.76 1.35 -14.31
N PRO A 288 9.22 0.87 -13.18
CA PRO A 288 8.30 1.64 -12.36
C PRO A 288 8.96 2.93 -11.90
N LYS A 289 8.17 3.98 -11.64
CA LYS A 289 8.72 5.28 -11.23
C LYS A 289 9.29 5.22 -9.81
N GLN A 290 8.64 4.45 -8.92
CA GLN A 290 9.05 4.34 -7.53
C GLN A 290 8.71 2.96 -6.94
N VAL A 291 9.63 2.47 -6.11
CA VAL A 291 9.39 1.37 -5.16
C VAL A 291 9.53 1.94 -3.76
N TYR A 292 8.47 1.87 -2.98
CA TYR A 292 8.48 2.34 -1.59
C TYR A 292 8.45 1.17 -0.61
N GLY A 293 9.54 1.00 0.14
CA GLY A 293 9.68 -0.04 1.15
C GLY A 293 9.27 0.47 2.53
N HIS A 294 8.00 0.22 2.92
CA HIS A 294 7.52 0.64 4.23
C HIS A 294 8.05 -0.24 5.38
N GLY A 295 8.03 0.32 6.60
CA GLY A 295 8.40 -0.39 7.82
C GLY A 295 7.35 -1.41 8.25
N TRP A 296 7.69 -2.21 9.25
CA TRP A 296 6.77 -3.18 9.83
C TRP A 296 5.89 -2.58 10.90
N LEU A 297 4.69 -3.09 11.01
CA LEU A 297 3.89 -2.97 12.21
C LEU A 297 4.23 -4.16 13.10
N ILE A 298 4.86 -3.89 14.24
CA ILE A 298 5.34 -4.88 15.20
C ILE A 298 4.53 -4.83 16.49
N LEU A 299 4.59 -5.89 17.31
CA LEU A 299 4.08 -5.90 18.67
C LEU A 299 5.22 -5.65 19.67
N GLU A 300 4.87 -5.34 20.90
CA GLU A 300 5.83 -5.44 22.00
C GLU A 300 6.40 -6.87 22.04
N GLY A 301 7.72 -7.00 21.86
CA GLY A 301 8.37 -8.31 21.71
C GLY A 301 8.70 -8.74 20.29
N GLY A 302 8.42 -7.92 19.26
CA GLY A 302 8.95 -8.07 17.91
C GLY A 302 7.92 -8.30 16.79
N LYS A 303 8.40 -8.81 15.66
CA LYS A 303 7.61 -9.01 14.45
C LYS A 303 6.44 -9.97 14.67
N MET A 304 5.26 -9.60 14.17
CA MET A 304 4.11 -10.51 14.08
C MET A 304 4.43 -11.69 13.18
N SER A 305 4.10 -12.90 13.63
CA SER A 305 4.29 -14.12 12.86
C SER A 305 3.19 -15.12 13.17
N LYS A 306 2.57 -15.67 12.13
CA LYS A 306 1.55 -16.73 12.26
C LYS A 306 2.10 -17.95 13.01
N SER A 307 3.36 -18.29 12.80
CA SER A 307 4.03 -19.41 13.46
C SER A 307 4.31 -19.17 14.95
N LYS A 308 4.33 -17.91 15.40
CA LYS A 308 4.47 -17.53 16.82
C LYS A 308 3.13 -17.33 17.52
N GLY A 309 2.01 -17.33 16.79
CA GLY A 309 0.68 -17.08 17.33
C GLY A 309 0.45 -15.67 17.87
N ASN A 310 1.33 -14.71 17.57
CA ASN A 310 1.29 -13.34 18.05
C ASN A 310 0.77 -12.38 16.97
N VAL A 311 -0.32 -12.72 16.29
CA VAL A 311 -0.90 -11.90 15.22
C VAL A 311 -2.13 -11.14 15.72
N VAL A 312 -2.32 -9.92 15.20
CA VAL A 312 -3.51 -9.11 15.44
C VAL A 312 -4.45 -9.27 14.25
N ASP A 313 -5.66 -9.75 14.52
CA ASP A 313 -6.70 -9.97 13.52
C ASP A 313 -7.42 -8.63 13.24
N PRO A 314 -7.36 -8.10 12.01
CA PRO A 314 -8.02 -6.84 11.65
C PRO A 314 -9.55 -6.93 11.72
N VAL A 315 -10.16 -8.10 11.50
CA VAL A 315 -11.62 -8.29 11.59
C VAL A 315 -12.11 -7.98 12.98
N ILE A 316 -11.46 -8.55 14.01
CA ILE A 316 -11.80 -8.34 15.43
C ILE A 316 -11.69 -6.86 15.79
N LEU A 317 -10.65 -6.17 15.28
CA LEU A 317 -10.46 -4.74 15.55
C LEU A 317 -11.56 -3.90 14.90
N ILE A 318 -11.93 -4.21 13.66
CA ILE A 318 -12.97 -3.49 12.92
C ILE A 318 -14.34 -3.67 13.59
N GLU A 319 -14.67 -4.90 14.00
CA GLU A 319 -15.92 -5.21 14.73
C GLU A 319 -16.00 -4.43 16.04
N LYS A 320 -14.89 -4.28 16.74
CA LYS A 320 -14.85 -3.62 18.05
C LYS A 320 -14.81 -2.09 17.97
N TYR A 321 -14.06 -1.53 17.03
CA TYR A 321 -13.75 -0.08 17.01
C TYR A 321 -14.27 0.65 15.76
N GLY A 322 -14.76 -0.08 14.76
CA GLY A 322 -15.18 0.47 13.48
C GLY A 322 -14.03 0.61 12.47
N LEU A 323 -14.39 0.58 11.19
CA LEU A 323 -13.43 0.58 10.08
C LEU A 323 -12.55 1.84 10.05
N ASP A 324 -13.19 3.01 10.11
CA ASP A 324 -12.49 4.29 9.96
C ASP A 324 -11.48 4.55 11.09
N ALA A 325 -11.78 4.10 12.31
CA ALA A 325 -10.86 4.19 13.43
C ALA A 325 -9.59 3.36 13.19
N ILE A 326 -9.73 2.15 12.64
CA ILE A 326 -8.60 1.29 12.33
C ILE A 326 -7.78 1.85 11.16
N ARG A 327 -8.41 2.31 10.08
CA ARG A 327 -7.72 2.94 8.95
C ARG A 327 -6.96 4.19 9.38
N TYR A 328 -7.60 5.05 10.18
CA TYR A 328 -6.97 6.23 10.76
C TYR A 328 -5.74 5.87 11.59
N PHE A 329 -5.88 4.94 12.53
CA PHE A 329 -4.79 4.51 13.40
C PHE A 329 -3.58 4.00 12.60
N LEU A 330 -3.80 3.11 11.63
CA LEU A 330 -2.74 2.54 10.81
C LEU A 330 -1.89 3.61 10.11
N LEU A 331 -2.52 4.65 9.59
CA LEU A 331 -1.82 5.69 8.83
C LEU A 331 -1.36 6.88 9.68
N ARG A 332 -1.90 7.03 10.89
CA ARG A 332 -1.61 8.15 11.80
C ARG A 332 -0.49 7.86 12.79
N GLU A 333 -0.47 6.65 13.35
CA GLU A 333 0.37 6.33 14.50
C GLU A 333 1.85 6.29 14.15
N VAL A 334 2.20 5.68 13.01
CA VAL A 334 3.58 5.41 12.64
C VAL A 334 3.96 6.12 11.34
N PRO A 335 5.15 6.74 11.25
CA PRO A 335 5.70 7.17 9.97
C PRO A 335 5.86 5.98 9.01
N PHE A 336 5.34 6.09 7.80
CA PHE A 336 5.19 4.96 6.86
C PHE A 336 6.52 4.26 6.51
N GLY A 337 7.62 5.00 6.44
CA GLY A 337 8.97 4.46 6.14
C GLY A 337 9.68 3.79 7.33
N SER A 338 9.10 3.81 8.53
CA SER A 338 9.70 3.31 9.78
C SER A 338 8.88 2.17 10.37
N ASP A 339 9.53 1.33 11.18
CA ASP A 339 8.81 0.34 11.99
C ASP A 339 8.00 1.04 13.07
N GLY A 340 6.84 0.50 13.40
CA GLY A 340 5.99 1.00 14.46
C GLY A 340 5.41 -0.10 15.32
N VAL A 341 5.14 0.24 16.58
CA VAL A 341 4.56 -0.68 17.54
C VAL A 341 3.05 -0.52 17.56
N PHE A 342 2.33 -1.61 17.33
CA PHE A 342 0.90 -1.68 17.57
C PHE A 342 0.66 -1.94 19.05
N SER A 343 -0.18 -1.11 19.70
CA SER A 343 -0.76 -1.41 21.00
C SER A 343 -2.24 -1.02 21.04
N ASN A 344 -3.03 -1.76 21.82
CA ASN A 344 -4.44 -1.42 22.02
C ASN A 344 -4.60 -0.07 22.74
N GLU A 345 -3.70 0.25 23.66
CA GLU A 345 -3.68 1.51 24.40
C GLU A 345 -3.51 2.70 23.46
N ALA A 346 -2.55 2.64 22.53
CA ALA A 346 -2.35 3.67 21.52
C ALA A 346 -3.57 3.81 20.60
N LEU A 347 -4.18 2.69 20.17
CA LEU A 347 -5.40 2.72 19.37
C LEU A 347 -6.55 3.42 20.11
N ILE A 348 -6.82 3.03 21.35
CA ILE A 348 -7.88 3.63 22.18
C ILE A 348 -7.60 5.12 22.42
N GLN A 349 -6.35 5.48 22.69
CA GLN A 349 -5.96 6.88 22.86
C GLN A 349 -6.25 7.71 21.61
N ARG A 350 -5.91 7.20 20.41
CA ARG A 350 -6.20 7.90 19.15
C ARG A 350 -7.69 8.04 18.90
N ILE A 351 -8.48 7.01 19.19
CA ILE A 351 -9.94 7.08 19.06
C ILE A 351 -10.50 8.15 19.96
N ASN A 352 -10.10 8.18 21.23
CA ASN A 352 -10.64 9.11 22.20
C ASN A 352 -10.18 10.56 21.96
N SER A 353 -8.86 10.77 21.77
CA SER A 353 -8.34 12.15 21.61
C SER A 353 -8.63 12.70 20.22
N ASP A 354 -8.21 12.01 19.18
CA ASP A 354 -8.23 12.59 17.83
C ASP A 354 -9.63 12.52 17.21
N LEU A 355 -10.29 11.35 17.29
CA LEU A 355 -11.56 11.14 16.59
C LEU A 355 -12.75 11.63 17.41
N ALA A 356 -12.85 11.28 18.69
CA ALA A 356 -14.00 11.68 19.51
C ALA A 356 -13.86 13.11 20.01
N ASN A 357 -12.78 13.44 20.74
CA ASN A 357 -12.65 14.73 21.40
C ASN A 357 -12.31 15.87 20.44
N ASP A 358 -11.47 15.65 19.42
CA ASP A 358 -11.12 16.71 18.48
C ASP A 358 -12.16 16.82 17.37
N LEU A 359 -12.23 15.82 16.47
CA LEU A 359 -13.09 15.89 15.28
C LEU A 359 -14.57 15.76 15.63
N GLY A 360 -14.94 14.80 16.47
CA GLY A 360 -16.33 14.55 16.85
C GLY A 360 -16.95 15.73 17.59
N ASN A 361 -16.24 16.30 18.55
CA ASN A 361 -16.69 17.51 19.26
C ASN A 361 -16.83 18.71 18.33
N LEU A 362 -15.87 18.92 17.41
CA LEU A 362 -15.94 20.02 16.44
C LEU A 362 -17.25 19.96 15.63
N VAL A 363 -17.54 18.80 15.04
CA VAL A 363 -18.75 18.60 14.24
C VAL A 363 -20.01 18.77 15.09
N SER A 364 -20.09 18.09 16.22
CA SER A 364 -21.25 18.10 17.12
C SER A 364 -21.56 19.50 17.63
N ARG A 365 -20.56 20.24 18.13
CA ARG A 365 -20.72 21.62 18.64
C ARG A 365 -21.19 22.56 17.53
N THR A 366 -20.61 22.46 16.33
CA THR A 366 -20.96 23.34 15.21
C THR A 366 -22.39 23.11 14.75
N VAL A 367 -22.77 21.85 14.50
CA VAL A 367 -24.14 21.50 14.07
C VAL A 367 -25.17 21.90 15.14
N ALA A 368 -24.89 21.64 16.42
CA ALA A 368 -25.78 22.03 17.51
C ALA A 368 -25.98 23.56 17.61
N MET A 369 -24.93 24.35 17.40
CA MET A 369 -25.04 25.82 17.40
C MET A 369 -25.84 26.36 16.21
N ILE A 370 -25.60 25.81 15.00
CA ILE A 370 -26.38 26.18 13.80
C ILE A 370 -27.86 25.87 14.02
N GLN A 371 -28.18 24.67 14.50
CA GLN A 371 -29.55 24.28 14.79
C GLN A 371 -30.18 25.17 15.87
N LYS A 372 -29.47 25.45 16.94
CA LYS A 372 -29.98 26.22 18.06
C LYS A 372 -30.21 27.69 17.71
N TYR A 373 -29.32 28.32 16.98
CA TYR A 373 -29.33 29.78 16.78
C TYR A 373 -29.99 30.20 15.46
N PHE A 374 -30.02 29.31 14.46
CA PHE A 374 -30.51 29.59 13.13
C PHE A 374 -31.50 28.53 12.60
N GLY A 375 -31.94 27.57 13.40
CA GLY A 375 -32.92 26.57 12.98
C GLY A 375 -32.39 25.60 11.89
N GLY A 376 -31.08 25.53 11.71
CA GLY A 376 -30.45 24.67 10.72
C GLY A 376 -29.96 25.38 9.44
N GLU A 377 -30.35 26.65 9.24
CA GLU A 377 -29.97 27.41 8.03
C GLU A 377 -29.25 28.69 8.41
N LEU A 378 -28.06 28.89 7.83
CA LEU A 378 -27.30 30.14 8.04
C LEU A 378 -27.85 31.25 7.13
N PRO A 379 -28.00 32.51 7.64
CA PRO A 379 -28.49 33.63 6.84
C PRO A 379 -27.41 34.09 5.83
N GLU A 380 -27.85 34.74 4.75
CA GLU A 380 -26.94 35.32 3.75
C GLU A 380 -26.14 36.49 4.30
N THR A 381 -26.71 37.27 5.24
CA THR A 381 -26.06 38.41 5.86
C THR A 381 -25.05 37.95 6.89
N MET A 382 -23.75 38.18 6.60
CA MET A 382 -22.62 37.78 7.45
C MET A 382 -21.64 38.95 7.60
N GLU A 383 -20.96 39.02 8.73
CA GLU A 383 -19.95 40.06 9.04
C GLU A 383 -18.60 39.42 9.36
N LYS A 384 -17.61 39.68 8.50
CA LYS A 384 -16.21 39.22 8.70
C LYS A 384 -15.45 40.18 9.61
N ASN A 385 -14.46 39.62 10.29
CA ASN A 385 -13.45 40.43 11.00
C ASN A 385 -12.05 39.81 10.94
N ALA A 386 -11.06 40.50 11.48
CA ALA A 386 -9.67 40.06 11.43
C ALA A 386 -9.38 38.71 12.11
N GLN A 387 -10.20 38.30 13.11
CA GLN A 387 -10.04 36.98 13.76
C GLN A 387 -10.26 35.80 12.80
N ASP A 388 -10.99 36.02 11.70
CA ASP A 388 -11.30 34.97 10.73
C ASP A 388 -10.12 34.61 9.86
N GLU A 389 -9.21 35.57 9.60
CA GLU A 389 -8.16 35.46 8.59
C GLU A 389 -7.18 34.30 8.87
N GLU A 390 -6.79 34.11 10.13
CA GLU A 390 -5.87 33.03 10.49
C GLU A 390 -6.47 31.65 10.21
N LEU A 391 -7.74 31.43 10.58
CA LEU A 391 -8.44 30.16 10.32
C LEU A 391 -8.61 29.95 8.83
N ILE A 392 -9.12 30.96 8.10
CA ILE A 392 -9.36 30.88 6.65
C ILE A 392 -8.05 30.55 5.91
N LYS A 393 -6.96 31.27 6.22
CA LYS A 393 -5.66 31.07 5.61
C LYS A 393 -5.13 29.64 5.87
N LEU A 394 -5.24 29.15 7.09
CA LEU A 394 -4.80 27.80 7.45
C LEU A 394 -5.58 26.76 6.66
N VAL A 395 -6.92 26.82 6.71
CA VAL A 395 -7.80 25.80 6.13
C VAL A 395 -7.72 25.79 4.59
N THR A 396 -7.67 26.97 3.95
CA THR A 396 -7.59 27.08 2.49
C THR A 396 -6.24 26.70 1.92
N SER A 397 -5.15 26.83 2.69
CA SER A 397 -3.80 26.39 2.26
C SER A 397 -3.54 24.90 2.49
N MET A 398 -4.37 24.24 3.28
CA MET A 398 -4.15 22.84 3.69
C MET A 398 -4.22 21.83 2.54
N PRO A 399 -5.15 21.93 1.55
CA PRO A 399 -5.21 20.96 0.46
C PRO A 399 -3.88 20.80 -0.28
N ALA A 400 -3.20 21.92 -0.61
CA ALA A 400 -1.90 21.89 -1.29
C ALA A 400 -0.80 21.21 -0.43
N LYS A 401 -0.80 21.46 0.89
CA LYS A 401 0.16 20.81 1.80
C LYS A 401 -0.10 19.31 1.91
N VAL A 402 -1.35 18.92 2.02
CA VAL A 402 -1.74 17.49 2.08
C VAL A 402 -1.37 16.79 0.79
N GLU A 403 -1.59 17.42 -0.37
CA GLU A 403 -1.18 16.91 -1.68
C GLU A 403 0.31 16.62 -1.72
N GLN A 404 1.14 17.61 -1.37
CA GLN A 404 2.60 17.45 -1.35
C GLN A 404 3.06 16.30 -0.44
N LEU A 405 2.44 16.14 0.73
CA LEU A 405 2.78 15.08 1.68
C LEU A 405 2.34 13.70 1.19
N LEU A 406 1.15 13.59 0.61
CA LEU A 406 0.65 12.33 0.05
C LEU A 406 1.43 11.90 -1.19
N ASP A 407 1.85 12.81 -2.04
CA ASP A 407 2.74 12.52 -3.18
C ASP A 407 4.09 11.92 -2.73
N GLN A 408 4.50 12.21 -1.49
CA GLN A 408 5.67 11.61 -0.84
C GLN A 408 5.33 10.41 0.06
N LEU A 409 4.09 9.92 0.06
CA LEU A 409 3.59 8.82 0.90
C LEU A 409 3.77 9.09 2.42
N GLN A 410 3.74 10.35 2.83
CA GLN A 410 3.87 10.78 4.22
C GLN A 410 2.49 10.86 4.92
N PHE A 411 1.80 9.74 5.01
CA PHE A 411 0.43 9.65 5.53
C PHE A 411 0.27 10.23 6.93
N SER A 412 1.14 9.84 7.87
CA SER A 412 1.10 10.31 9.26
C SER A 412 1.27 11.83 9.34
N THR A 413 2.16 12.40 8.55
CA THR A 413 2.39 13.85 8.50
C THR A 413 1.20 14.57 7.85
N ALA A 414 0.63 14.02 6.79
CA ALA A 414 -0.58 14.57 6.15
C ALA A 414 -1.75 14.62 7.13
N LEU A 415 -2.01 13.55 7.88
CA LEU A 415 -3.02 13.53 8.92
C LEU A 415 -2.72 14.54 10.06
N LYS A 416 -1.45 14.71 10.46
CA LYS A 416 -1.06 15.73 11.44
C LYS A 416 -1.40 17.15 10.96
N GLU A 417 -1.14 17.45 9.66
CA GLU A 417 -1.51 18.74 9.08
C GLU A 417 -3.03 18.95 9.11
N ILE A 418 -3.82 17.93 8.74
CA ILE A 418 -5.28 18.02 8.80
C ILE A 418 -5.74 18.25 10.26
N TRP A 419 -5.15 17.57 11.25
CA TRP A 419 -5.51 17.75 12.65
C TRP A 419 -5.09 19.11 13.25
N LYS A 420 -4.08 19.78 12.68
CA LYS A 420 -3.82 21.19 13.00
C LYS A 420 -5.02 22.08 12.66
N ALA A 421 -5.67 21.82 11.51
CA ALA A 421 -6.88 22.55 11.16
C ALA A 421 -8.05 22.20 12.07
N VAL A 422 -8.24 20.93 12.45
CA VAL A 422 -9.25 20.52 13.43
C VAL A 422 -9.04 21.26 14.76
N SER A 423 -7.84 21.24 15.30
CA SER A 423 -7.50 21.91 16.56
C SER A 423 -7.65 23.42 16.46
N ARG A 424 -7.22 24.05 15.35
CA ARG A 424 -7.39 25.50 15.15
C ARG A 424 -8.87 25.89 15.04
N THR A 425 -9.68 25.06 14.39
CA THR A 425 -11.12 25.31 14.27
C THR A 425 -11.82 25.18 15.61
N ASN A 426 -11.46 24.20 16.44
CA ASN A 426 -11.96 24.12 17.82
C ASN A 426 -11.57 25.37 18.63
N LYS A 427 -10.30 25.80 18.55
CA LYS A 427 -9.81 27.00 19.23
C LYS A 427 -10.56 28.26 18.78
N TYR A 428 -10.90 28.36 17.50
CA TYR A 428 -11.69 29.46 16.96
C TYR A 428 -13.10 29.56 17.58
N ILE A 429 -13.73 28.41 17.90
CA ILE A 429 -14.99 28.42 18.68
C ILE A 429 -14.78 29.09 20.05
N ASP A 430 -13.71 28.76 20.76
CA ASP A 430 -13.45 29.27 22.09
C ASP A 430 -13.06 30.76 22.07
N GLU A 431 -12.36 31.22 21.04
CA GLU A 431 -11.95 32.61 20.83
C GLU A 431 -13.12 33.51 20.43
N THR A 432 -14.04 33.01 19.60
CA THR A 432 -15.17 33.80 19.09
C THR A 432 -16.42 33.73 19.99
N THR A 433 -16.44 32.80 20.94
CA THR A 433 -17.50 32.61 21.92
C THR A 433 -18.92 32.76 21.35
N PRO A 434 -19.35 31.88 20.39
CA PRO A 434 -20.62 32.01 19.68
C PRO A 434 -21.84 32.10 20.59
N TRP A 435 -21.78 31.48 21.76
CA TRP A 435 -22.85 31.53 22.79
C TRP A 435 -23.00 32.90 23.47
N ILE A 436 -21.97 33.76 23.39
CA ILE A 436 -22.04 35.15 23.85
C ILE A 436 -22.62 36.00 22.72
N LEU A 437 -22.14 35.86 21.48
CA LEU A 437 -22.68 36.56 20.33
C LEU A 437 -24.20 36.31 20.13
N ALA A 438 -24.66 35.11 20.45
CA ALA A 438 -26.06 34.73 20.34
C ALA A 438 -26.99 35.47 21.33
N LYS A 439 -26.48 36.14 22.35
CA LYS A 439 -27.26 36.90 23.32
C LYS A 439 -27.62 38.31 22.83
N ASP A 440 -26.92 38.79 21.81
CA ASP A 440 -27.08 40.11 21.23
C ASP A 440 -27.59 40.01 19.81
N LEU A 441 -28.77 40.59 19.54
CA LEU A 441 -29.39 40.55 18.21
C LEU A 441 -28.57 41.32 17.18
N ASP A 442 -27.85 42.36 17.59
CA ASP A 442 -27.01 43.15 16.68
C ASP A 442 -25.74 42.35 16.24
N GLN A 443 -25.34 41.36 17.02
CA GLN A 443 -24.24 40.46 16.71
C GLN A 443 -24.63 39.24 15.84
N LYS A 444 -25.90 39.15 15.46
CA LYS A 444 -26.41 38.01 14.69
C LYS A 444 -25.67 37.79 13.34
N PRO A 445 -25.34 38.85 12.55
CA PRO A 445 -24.50 38.71 11.35
C PRO A 445 -23.08 38.19 11.64
N ARG A 446 -22.49 38.63 12.75
CA ARG A 446 -21.18 38.14 13.20
C ARG A 446 -21.24 36.65 13.60
N LEU A 447 -22.25 36.27 14.38
CA LEU A 447 -22.51 34.88 14.75
C LEU A 447 -22.66 33.98 13.49
N ALA A 448 -23.42 34.44 12.49
CA ALA A 448 -23.59 33.73 11.25
C ALA A 448 -22.26 33.50 10.54
N GLN A 449 -21.40 34.52 10.45
CA GLN A 449 -20.06 34.40 9.85
C GLN A 449 -19.18 33.38 10.61
N VAL A 450 -19.19 33.40 11.94
CA VAL A 450 -18.46 32.44 12.76
C VAL A 450 -18.90 31.01 12.45
N LEU A 451 -20.21 30.75 12.46
CA LEU A 451 -20.73 29.42 12.20
C LEU A 451 -20.51 28.98 10.73
N TYR A 452 -20.53 29.92 9.77
CA TYR A 452 -20.15 29.65 8.39
C TYR A 452 -18.67 29.21 8.28
N ASN A 453 -17.76 29.94 8.91
CA ASN A 453 -16.35 29.61 8.92
C ASN A 453 -16.07 28.22 9.53
N LEU A 454 -16.81 27.86 10.61
CA LEU A 454 -16.73 26.52 11.19
C LEU A 454 -17.22 25.46 10.23
N SER A 455 -18.38 25.68 9.58
CA SER A 455 -18.98 24.75 8.62
C SER A 455 -18.07 24.53 7.43
N GLU A 456 -17.52 25.60 6.86
CA GLU A 456 -16.61 25.53 5.71
C GLU A 456 -15.29 24.83 6.06
N SER A 457 -14.77 25.07 7.26
CA SER A 457 -13.59 24.34 7.78
C SER A 457 -13.88 22.84 7.88
N ILE A 458 -15.03 22.45 8.45
CA ILE A 458 -15.45 21.04 8.54
C ILE A 458 -15.63 20.43 7.16
N ARG A 459 -16.22 21.17 6.20
CA ARG A 459 -16.39 20.70 4.83
C ARG A 459 -15.05 20.36 4.18
N ILE A 460 -14.05 21.26 4.25
CA ILE A 460 -12.72 21.05 3.71
C ILE A 460 -12.02 19.89 4.42
N ILE A 461 -12.06 19.84 5.75
CA ILE A 461 -11.48 18.76 6.54
C ILE A 461 -12.11 17.42 6.14
N SER A 462 -13.45 17.36 6.00
CA SER A 462 -14.16 16.13 5.66
C SER A 462 -13.74 15.56 4.29
N ILE A 463 -13.52 16.44 3.30
CA ILE A 463 -13.02 16.02 1.98
C ILE A 463 -11.60 15.46 2.09
N LEU A 464 -10.73 16.11 2.87
CA LEU A 464 -9.33 15.69 2.99
C LEU A 464 -9.15 14.39 3.79
N ILE A 465 -10.04 14.08 4.73
CA ILE A 465 -10.00 12.80 5.46
C ILE A 465 -10.65 11.65 4.70
N GLN A 466 -11.43 11.91 3.66
CA GLN A 466 -12.18 10.88 2.90
C GLN A 466 -11.30 9.73 2.41
N PRO A 467 -10.08 9.94 1.87
CA PRO A 467 -9.21 8.84 1.45
C PRO A 467 -8.80 7.91 2.61
N PHE A 468 -8.66 8.47 3.81
CA PHE A 468 -8.23 7.76 5.02
C PHE A 468 -9.40 7.05 5.71
N MET A 469 -10.53 7.73 5.83
CA MET A 469 -11.72 7.32 6.58
C MET A 469 -12.96 7.41 5.68
N PRO A 470 -13.25 6.39 4.87
CA PRO A 470 -14.28 6.49 3.81
C PRO A 470 -15.73 6.61 4.30
N GLU A 471 -16.02 6.30 5.56
CA GLU A 471 -17.39 6.36 6.12
C GLU A 471 -17.70 7.67 6.87
N THR A 472 -16.69 8.25 7.49
CA THR A 472 -16.84 9.41 8.37
C THR A 472 -17.32 10.66 7.62
N PRO A 473 -16.80 11.01 6.44
CA PRO A 473 -17.27 12.19 5.70
C PRO A 473 -18.76 12.16 5.37
N GLU A 474 -19.29 11.04 4.91
CA GLU A 474 -20.73 10.90 4.61
C GLU A 474 -21.59 11.15 5.86
N LYS A 475 -21.15 10.68 7.03
CA LYS A 475 -21.82 10.93 8.31
C LYS A 475 -21.77 12.39 8.69
N ILE A 476 -20.66 13.09 8.44
CA ILE A 476 -20.50 14.53 8.66
C ILE A 476 -21.44 15.30 7.72
N TRP A 477 -21.41 15.02 6.42
CA TRP A 477 -22.21 15.71 5.42
C TRP A 477 -23.70 15.56 5.70
N LYS A 478 -24.16 14.37 6.06
CA LYS A 478 -25.55 14.14 6.47
C LYS A 478 -25.95 14.97 7.68
N GLN A 479 -25.08 15.15 8.67
CA GLN A 479 -25.35 15.99 9.85
C GLN A 479 -25.36 17.48 9.51
N MET A 480 -24.57 17.88 8.52
CA MET A 480 -24.48 19.28 8.07
C MET A 480 -25.53 19.63 7.02
N GLY A 481 -26.28 18.67 6.50
CA GLY A 481 -27.33 18.92 5.50
C GLY A 481 -26.80 19.20 4.09
N VAL A 482 -25.62 18.67 3.77
CA VAL A 482 -24.94 18.80 2.45
C VAL A 482 -24.67 17.43 1.84
#